data_c86c53794b55c277ad60af37c5af968d
#
_entry.id   c86c53794b55c277ad60af37c5af968d
#
_cell.length_a   1.000
_cell.length_b   1.000
_cell.length_c   1.000
_cell.angle_alpha   90.00
_cell.angle_beta   90.00
_cell.angle_gamma   90.00
#
_symmetry.space_group_name_H-M   'P 1'
#
loop_
_entity.id
_entity.type
_entity.pdbx_description
1 polymer ?
#
loop_
_entity_poly.entity_id
_entity_poly.type
_entity_poly.pdbx_seq_one_letter_code
_entity_poly.pdbx_strand_id
1 'polypeptide(L)'
;MGKVEPISTQHRFSEENVRAGARNLLINGAGVTTGTEVLILNQPGLVEPAVADIIEEEARALGATVYVMWAGSVKGPEELPGPAMAAMQNCEVTIFNHMLAGLLRLIPFDGTGLKLLNFCTTWDTLGSEFARVHYRVMMEVMQYFGPKLAAESSYRITCPLGTDYYGDMETPPATAKKKGDTGDGFALRTFPISVSPPVMSMKANGKLAIRWLTPAGIHEFDEPGISLPSPVLATIKDGRMVDFEGADDAVAELRRFLEKIGDLTDKDGYIINSWHAGTNPRCFAHVTPEENLDAWMYMIHGNPRIVHLHTVGTAPPGEMSIPIVDPTIRYGDKTFWNAG
;
A
#
# COMPACT_ATOMS: atom_id res chain seq x y z
N MET A 1 8.90 -37.20 -24.12
CA MET A 1 8.38 -36.26 -23.10
C MET A 1 7.71 -35.12 -23.84
N GLY A 2 6.36 -35.12 -23.89
CA GLY A 2 5.62 -34.00 -24.48
C GLY A 2 5.85 -32.75 -23.67
N LYS A 3 6.16 -31.64 -24.34
CA LYS A 3 6.16 -30.32 -23.71
C LYS A 3 4.72 -30.03 -23.27
N VAL A 4 4.50 -29.94 -21.97
CA VAL A 4 3.27 -29.35 -21.43
C VAL A 4 3.39 -27.86 -21.71
N GLU A 5 2.59 -27.34 -22.62
CA GLU A 5 2.49 -25.90 -22.79
C GLU A 5 1.89 -25.31 -21.51
N PRO A 6 2.47 -24.25 -20.94
CA PRO A 6 1.85 -23.59 -19.82
C PRO A 6 0.47 -23.10 -20.25
N ILE A 7 -0.54 -23.33 -19.42
CA ILE A 7 -1.88 -22.76 -19.60
C ILE A 7 -1.68 -21.25 -19.63
N SER A 8 -1.95 -20.64 -20.79
CA SER A 8 -1.86 -19.20 -20.92
C SER A 8 -2.87 -18.58 -19.95
N THR A 9 -2.39 -17.79 -19.01
CA THR A 9 -3.25 -16.95 -18.20
C THR A 9 -3.95 -15.97 -19.14
N GLN A 10 -5.25 -16.15 -19.37
CA GLN A 10 -6.03 -15.13 -20.06
C GLN A 10 -6.10 -13.91 -19.14
N HIS A 11 -5.62 -12.78 -19.62
CA HIS A 11 -5.84 -11.52 -18.94
C HIS A 11 -7.34 -11.25 -18.80
N ARG A 12 -7.76 -10.80 -17.63
CA ARG A 12 -9.18 -10.49 -17.34
C ARG A 12 -9.65 -9.23 -18.04
N PHE A 13 -8.73 -8.31 -18.31
CA PHE A 13 -9.03 -6.99 -18.87
C PHE A 13 -8.44 -6.84 -20.27
N SER A 14 -9.19 -6.16 -21.13
CA SER A 14 -8.74 -5.82 -22.48
C SER A 14 -7.60 -4.79 -22.43
N GLU A 15 -6.82 -4.73 -23.49
CA GLU A 15 -5.79 -3.71 -23.67
C GLU A 15 -6.36 -2.29 -23.56
N GLU A 16 -7.57 -2.04 -24.06
CA GLU A 16 -8.25 -0.76 -23.90
C GLU A 16 -8.43 -0.36 -22.43
N ASN A 17 -8.78 -1.32 -21.56
CA ASN A 17 -8.90 -1.08 -20.14
C ASN A 17 -7.53 -0.75 -19.52
N VAL A 18 -6.46 -1.46 -19.90
CA VAL A 18 -5.10 -1.21 -19.42
C VAL A 18 -4.62 0.17 -19.87
N ARG A 19 -4.85 0.55 -21.13
CA ARG A 19 -4.57 1.89 -21.63
C ARG A 19 -5.36 2.97 -20.90
N ALA A 20 -6.63 2.71 -20.56
CA ALA A 20 -7.43 3.64 -19.75
C ALA A 20 -6.84 3.84 -18.34
N GLY A 21 -6.35 2.76 -17.70
CA GLY A 21 -5.61 2.84 -16.43
C GLY A 21 -4.32 3.64 -16.56
N ALA A 22 -3.53 3.38 -17.60
CA ALA A 22 -2.30 4.12 -17.89
C ALA A 22 -2.57 5.61 -18.13
N ARG A 23 -3.61 5.97 -18.87
CA ARG A 23 -4.02 7.39 -19.06
C ARG A 23 -4.43 8.05 -17.75
N ASN A 24 -5.16 7.34 -16.89
CA ASN A 24 -5.53 7.87 -15.58
C ASN A 24 -4.28 8.12 -14.69
N LEU A 25 -3.32 7.19 -14.71
CA LEU A 25 -2.03 7.35 -14.05
C LEU A 25 -1.28 8.58 -14.58
N LEU A 26 -1.11 8.69 -15.88
CA LEU A 26 -0.32 9.74 -16.53
C LEU A 26 -0.99 11.11 -16.45
N ILE A 27 -2.26 11.22 -16.88
CA ILE A 27 -2.95 12.50 -16.99
C ILE A 27 -3.43 12.99 -15.64
N ASN A 28 -4.16 12.14 -14.90
CA ASN A 28 -4.81 12.56 -13.65
C ASN A 28 -3.91 12.41 -12.43
N GLY A 29 -3.10 11.35 -12.37
CA GLY A 29 -2.17 11.09 -11.28
C GLY A 29 -0.91 11.93 -11.38
N ALA A 30 -0.24 11.90 -12.52
CA ALA A 30 1.05 12.53 -12.75
C ALA A 30 0.97 13.93 -13.38
N GLY A 31 -0.14 14.29 -14.03
CA GLY A 31 -0.27 15.59 -14.71
C GLY A 31 0.54 15.70 -16.00
N VAL A 32 0.85 14.59 -16.66
CA VAL A 32 1.64 14.55 -17.89
C VAL A 32 0.91 15.26 -19.03
N THR A 33 1.64 16.12 -19.71
CA THR A 33 1.19 16.87 -20.89
C THR A 33 2.29 16.89 -21.94
N THR A 34 2.02 17.53 -23.09
CA THR A 34 3.03 17.72 -24.13
C THR A 34 4.27 18.43 -23.60
N GLY A 35 5.44 17.87 -23.86
CA GLY A 35 6.73 18.40 -23.43
C GLY A 35 7.16 18.00 -22.03
N THR A 36 6.30 17.39 -21.21
CA THR A 36 6.69 16.91 -19.87
C THR A 36 7.82 15.89 -19.97
N GLU A 37 8.87 16.04 -19.17
CA GLU A 37 9.94 15.05 -19.04
C GLU A 37 9.56 13.97 -18.02
N VAL A 38 9.38 12.73 -18.51
CA VAL A 38 8.92 11.58 -17.73
C VAL A 38 9.99 10.51 -17.67
N LEU A 39 10.44 10.15 -16.47
CA LEU A 39 11.17 8.91 -16.22
C LEU A 39 10.19 7.80 -15.82
N ILE A 40 10.23 6.67 -16.51
CA ILE A 40 9.58 5.43 -16.09
C ILE A 40 10.67 4.51 -15.54
N LEU A 41 10.73 4.37 -14.23
CA LEU A 41 11.71 3.51 -13.54
C LEU A 41 11.06 2.17 -13.20
N ASN A 42 11.54 1.12 -13.83
CA ASN A 42 11.01 -0.23 -13.73
C ASN A 42 11.93 -1.14 -12.91
N GLN A 43 11.32 -2.04 -12.13
CA GLN A 43 12.03 -3.10 -11.42
C GLN A 43 11.71 -4.46 -12.05
N PRO A 44 12.71 -5.24 -12.50
CA PRO A 44 12.50 -6.60 -12.98
C PRO A 44 11.83 -7.47 -11.91
N GLY A 45 10.83 -8.25 -12.32
CA GLY A 45 10.06 -9.12 -11.42
C GLY A 45 8.95 -8.42 -10.62
N LEU A 46 8.92 -7.08 -10.58
CA LEU A 46 7.84 -6.32 -9.95
C LEU A 46 6.79 -5.87 -10.96
N VAL A 47 7.22 -5.33 -12.09
CA VAL A 47 6.31 -4.88 -13.15
C VAL A 47 6.33 -5.84 -14.34
N GLU A 48 5.16 -6.14 -14.89
CA GLU A 48 5.04 -6.86 -16.16
C GLU A 48 5.57 -5.98 -17.30
N PRO A 49 6.46 -6.48 -18.17
CA PRO A 49 7.00 -5.70 -19.27
C PRO A 49 5.93 -5.04 -20.14
N ALA A 50 4.85 -5.76 -20.47
CA ALA A 50 3.74 -5.22 -21.26
C ALA A 50 3.06 -4.01 -20.59
N VAL A 51 3.02 -3.96 -19.25
CA VAL A 51 2.49 -2.80 -18.50
C VAL A 51 3.43 -1.61 -18.63
N ALA A 52 4.73 -1.83 -18.50
CA ALA A 52 5.74 -0.78 -18.68
C ALA A 52 5.68 -0.20 -20.11
N ASP A 53 5.54 -1.06 -21.12
CA ASP A 53 5.44 -0.68 -22.53
C ASP A 53 4.18 0.19 -22.79
N ILE A 54 3.02 -0.21 -22.25
CA ILE A 54 1.78 0.57 -22.41
C ILE A 54 1.88 1.94 -21.72
N ILE A 55 2.49 2.01 -20.53
CA ILE A 55 2.69 3.31 -19.85
C ILE A 55 3.60 4.21 -20.69
N GLU A 56 4.68 3.66 -21.29
CA GLU A 56 5.56 4.39 -22.19
C GLU A 56 4.83 4.89 -23.43
N GLU A 57 4.11 4.00 -24.11
CA GLU A 57 3.36 4.33 -25.33
C GLU A 57 2.34 5.44 -25.08
N GLU A 58 1.56 5.35 -24.03
CA GLU A 58 0.57 6.37 -23.66
C GLU A 58 1.23 7.71 -23.28
N ALA A 59 2.38 7.68 -22.56
CA ALA A 59 3.12 8.90 -22.24
C ALA A 59 3.64 9.58 -23.53
N ARG A 60 4.22 8.82 -24.44
CA ARG A 60 4.66 9.33 -25.76
C ARG A 60 3.49 9.87 -26.60
N ALA A 61 2.35 9.19 -26.59
CA ALA A 61 1.13 9.63 -27.27
C ALA A 61 0.60 10.97 -26.73
N LEU A 62 0.86 11.27 -25.44
CA LEU A 62 0.56 12.58 -24.84
C LEU A 62 1.57 13.67 -25.22
N GLY A 63 2.63 13.33 -25.97
CA GLY A 63 3.67 14.27 -26.39
C GLY A 63 4.75 14.48 -25.34
N ALA A 64 4.88 13.61 -24.35
CA ALA A 64 5.94 13.68 -23.34
C ALA A 64 7.30 13.23 -23.91
N THR A 65 8.39 13.74 -23.33
CA THR A 65 9.73 13.21 -23.51
C THR A 65 9.94 12.10 -22.51
N VAL A 66 10.06 10.85 -22.97
CA VAL A 66 10.05 9.67 -22.08
C VAL A 66 11.39 9.00 -22.03
N TYR A 67 11.88 8.80 -20.82
CA TYR A 67 13.06 7.99 -20.50
C TYR A 67 12.58 6.72 -19.78
N VAL A 68 12.98 5.54 -20.27
CA VAL A 68 12.66 4.26 -19.66
C VAL A 68 13.93 3.62 -19.13
N MET A 69 13.93 3.28 -17.85
CA MET A 69 15.06 2.65 -17.20
C MET A 69 14.62 1.43 -16.40
N TRP A 70 15.47 0.41 -16.40
CA TRP A 70 15.31 -0.79 -15.60
C TRP A 70 16.44 -0.86 -14.58
N ALA A 71 16.09 -1.01 -13.31
CA ALA A 71 17.04 -1.20 -12.23
C ALA A 71 16.60 -2.37 -11.35
N GLY A 72 17.55 -3.13 -10.82
CA GLY A 72 17.26 -4.16 -9.82
C GLY A 72 16.73 -3.56 -8.51
N SER A 73 16.27 -4.43 -7.59
CA SER A 73 15.92 -4.01 -6.24
C SER A 73 17.11 -3.33 -5.57
N VAL A 74 16.84 -2.23 -4.86
CA VAL A 74 17.84 -1.45 -4.13
C VAL A 74 17.35 -1.16 -2.71
N LYS A 75 18.27 -1.00 -1.78
CA LYS A 75 17.99 -0.66 -0.37
C LYS A 75 17.91 0.85 -0.12
N GLY A 76 18.40 1.63 -1.08
CA GLY A 76 18.35 3.07 -1.03
C GLY A 76 18.67 3.67 -2.41
N PRO A 77 18.38 4.98 -2.60
CA PRO A 77 18.61 5.64 -3.88
C PRO A 77 20.10 5.66 -4.29
N GLU A 78 21.02 5.60 -3.33
CA GLU A 78 22.47 5.59 -3.56
C GLU A 78 22.97 4.32 -4.28
N GLU A 79 22.19 3.24 -4.26
CA GLU A 79 22.50 1.98 -4.96
C GLU A 79 22.03 2.00 -6.43
N LEU A 80 21.24 3.01 -6.84
CA LEU A 80 20.83 3.14 -8.23
C LEU A 80 22.05 3.45 -9.14
N PRO A 81 22.04 2.95 -10.38
CA PRO A 81 23.01 3.39 -11.39
C PRO A 81 22.99 4.92 -11.54
N GLY A 82 24.17 5.54 -11.64
CA GLY A 82 24.31 6.99 -11.72
C GLY A 82 23.36 7.68 -12.73
N PRO A 83 23.19 7.17 -13.96
CA PRO A 83 22.23 7.73 -14.90
C PRO A 83 20.78 7.68 -14.43
N ALA A 84 20.37 6.60 -13.75
CA ALA A 84 19.01 6.47 -13.21
C ALA A 84 18.79 7.44 -12.04
N MET A 85 19.79 7.59 -11.17
CA MET A 85 19.78 8.57 -10.09
C MET A 85 19.66 9.99 -10.66
N ALA A 86 20.48 10.36 -11.63
CA ALA A 86 20.46 11.69 -12.24
C ALA A 86 19.11 11.98 -12.92
N ALA A 87 18.54 11.03 -13.64
CA ALA A 87 17.22 11.17 -14.25
C ALA A 87 16.12 11.31 -13.18
N MET A 88 16.17 10.47 -12.12
CA MET A 88 15.21 10.54 -11.02
C MET A 88 15.26 11.88 -10.28
N GLN A 89 16.43 12.50 -10.15
CA GLN A 89 16.60 13.78 -9.49
C GLN A 89 16.07 14.96 -10.31
N ASN A 90 16.14 14.87 -11.63
CA ASN A 90 15.93 16.03 -12.52
C ASN A 90 14.65 15.96 -13.36
N CYS A 91 14.08 14.78 -13.66
CA CYS A 91 12.85 14.69 -14.43
C CYS A 91 11.66 15.31 -13.67
N GLU A 92 10.80 16.03 -14.39
CA GLU A 92 9.58 16.66 -13.88
C GLU A 92 8.64 15.61 -13.25
N VAL A 93 8.57 14.41 -13.86
CA VAL A 93 7.77 13.29 -13.39
C VAL A 93 8.61 12.01 -13.38
N THR A 94 8.56 11.26 -12.29
CA THR A 94 9.05 9.88 -12.23
C THR A 94 7.89 8.94 -11.90
N ILE A 95 7.59 8.02 -12.81
CA ILE A 95 6.67 6.91 -12.55
C ILE A 95 7.50 5.74 -12.03
N PHE A 96 7.23 5.35 -10.80
CA PHE A 96 7.90 4.23 -10.17
C PHE A 96 7.05 2.97 -10.30
N ASN A 97 7.46 2.10 -11.20
CA ASN A 97 7.17 0.67 -11.15
C ASN A 97 8.31 -0.05 -10.39
N HIS A 98 8.72 0.55 -9.28
CA HIS A 98 9.90 0.18 -8.52
C HIS A 98 9.69 0.45 -7.03
N MET A 99 10.09 -0.49 -6.16
CA MET A 99 9.88 -0.40 -4.71
C MET A 99 10.59 0.78 -4.04
N LEU A 100 11.62 1.33 -4.67
CA LEU A 100 12.35 2.50 -4.16
C LEU A 100 11.43 3.68 -3.79
N ALA A 101 10.35 3.91 -4.54
CA ALA A 101 9.42 5.00 -4.23
C ALA A 101 8.81 4.89 -2.82
N GLY A 102 8.62 3.68 -2.34
CA GLY A 102 8.16 3.46 -0.99
C GLY A 102 9.20 3.89 0.05
N LEU A 103 10.50 3.65 -0.20
CA LEU A 103 11.60 4.09 0.67
C LEU A 103 11.71 5.61 0.71
N LEU A 104 11.45 6.31 -0.40
CA LEU A 104 11.49 7.77 -0.44
C LEU A 104 10.49 8.46 0.51
N ARG A 105 9.54 7.72 1.08
CA ARG A 105 8.68 8.22 2.17
C ARG A 105 9.42 8.33 3.51
N LEU A 106 10.46 7.51 3.67
CA LEU A 106 11.11 7.28 4.97
C LEU A 106 12.51 7.87 5.04
N ILE A 107 13.17 8.04 3.89
CA ILE A 107 14.56 8.52 3.80
C ILE A 107 14.63 9.88 3.11
N PRO A 108 15.59 10.73 3.47
CA PRO A 108 15.85 11.97 2.76
C PRO A 108 16.25 11.69 1.30
N PHE A 109 15.69 12.46 0.39
CA PHE A 109 16.04 12.41 -1.02
C PHE A 109 16.13 13.84 -1.58
N ASP A 110 17.21 14.14 -2.28
CA ASP A 110 17.41 15.42 -2.93
C ASP A 110 17.05 15.29 -4.42
N GLY A 111 15.92 15.88 -4.80
CA GLY A 111 15.39 15.80 -6.15
C GLY A 111 14.23 16.76 -6.36
N THR A 112 13.76 16.86 -7.59
CA THR A 112 12.68 17.77 -8.00
C THR A 112 11.50 17.03 -8.59
N GLY A 113 10.42 17.73 -8.86
CA GLY A 113 9.26 17.23 -9.60
C GLY A 113 8.39 16.24 -8.82
N LEU A 114 7.55 15.53 -9.54
CA LEU A 114 6.62 14.53 -8.99
C LEU A 114 7.22 13.12 -9.03
N LYS A 115 7.19 12.43 -7.92
CA LYS A 115 7.53 11.02 -7.76
C LYS A 115 6.24 10.24 -7.51
N LEU A 116 5.78 9.45 -8.49
CA LEU A 116 4.51 8.72 -8.43
C LEU A 116 4.76 7.22 -8.30
N LEU A 117 4.48 6.65 -7.14
CA LEU A 117 4.53 5.20 -6.91
C LEU A 117 3.30 4.55 -7.53
N ASN A 118 3.52 3.71 -8.54
CA ASN A 118 2.48 2.93 -9.18
C ASN A 118 2.32 1.56 -8.50
N PHE A 119 1.15 1.30 -7.93
CA PHE A 119 0.78 -0.01 -7.40
C PHE A 119 0.17 -0.95 -8.46
N CYS A 120 -0.18 -0.44 -9.64
CA CYS A 120 -0.78 -1.23 -10.70
C CYS A 120 0.29 -1.73 -11.68
N THR A 121 1.09 -2.69 -11.23
CA THR A 121 2.26 -3.19 -11.95
C THR A 121 2.00 -4.43 -12.81
N THR A 122 0.79 -4.99 -12.76
CA THR A 122 0.37 -6.11 -13.63
C THR A 122 -0.72 -5.67 -14.60
N TRP A 123 -0.87 -6.41 -15.70
CA TRP A 123 -1.92 -6.17 -16.69
C TRP A 123 -3.31 -6.06 -16.05
N ASP A 124 -3.61 -7.03 -15.20
CA ASP A 124 -4.92 -7.08 -14.56
C ASP A 124 -5.12 -5.98 -13.52
N THR A 125 -4.10 -5.55 -12.80
CA THR A 125 -4.23 -4.44 -11.86
C THR A 125 -4.36 -3.10 -12.56
N LEU A 126 -3.59 -2.85 -13.62
CA LEU A 126 -3.68 -1.59 -14.39
C LEU A 126 -4.97 -1.51 -15.22
N GLY A 127 -5.48 -2.66 -15.74
CA GLY A 127 -6.75 -2.74 -16.45
C GLY A 127 -7.98 -2.75 -15.55
N SER A 128 -7.82 -2.91 -14.23
CA SER A 128 -8.91 -3.02 -13.29
C SER A 128 -9.69 -1.71 -13.07
N GLU A 129 -10.88 -1.81 -12.52
CA GLU A 129 -11.63 -0.62 -12.10
C GLU A 129 -10.89 0.19 -11.05
N PHE A 130 -10.05 -0.45 -10.23
CA PHE A 130 -9.20 0.20 -9.23
C PHE A 130 -8.27 1.25 -9.87
N ALA A 131 -7.56 0.90 -10.96
CA ALA A 131 -6.70 1.84 -11.68
C ALA A 131 -7.49 2.88 -12.51
N ARG A 132 -8.74 2.58 -12.86
CA ARG A 132 -9.58 3.46 -13.70
C ARG A 132 -10.46 4.43 -12.94
N VAL A 133 -10.54 4.31 -11.60
CA VAL A 133 -11.19 5.36 -10.78
C VAL A 133 -10.44 6.67 -10.97
N HIS A 134 -11.18 7.72 -11.29
CA HIS A 134 -10.59 9.01 -11.61
C HIS A 134 -9.76 9.55 -10.44
N TYR A 135 -8.46 9.67 -10.64
CA TYR A 135 -7.51 9.98 -9.58
C TYR A 135 -7.84 11.27 -8.81
N ARG A 136 -8.22 12.35 -9.54
CA ARG A 136 -8.57 13.63 -8.91
C ARG A 136 -9.81 13.54 -8.03
N VAL A 137 -10.79 12.70 -8.39
CA VAL A 137 -11.95 12.46 -7.53
C VAL A 137 -11.52 11.84 -6.20
N MET A 138 -10.61 10.86 -6.24
CA MET A 138 -10.07 10.28 -5.01
C MET A 138 -9.26 11.29 -4.20
N MET A 139 -8.51 12.18 -4.85
CA MET A 139 -7.83 13.29 -4.17
C MET A 139 -8.81 14.20 -3.42
N GLU A 140 -9.91 14.59 -4.07
CA GLU A 140 -10.95 15.44 -3.45
C GLU A 140 -11.60 14.73 -2.26
N VAL A 141 -11.90 13.42 -2.39
CA VAL A 141 -12.40 12.60 -1.28
C VAL A 141 -11.44 12.66 -0.09
N MET A 142 -10.14 12.46 -0.32
CA MET A 142 -9.13 12.51 0.73
C MET A 142 -9.00 13.90 1.35
N GLN A 143 -9.03 14.96 0.53
CA GLN A 143 -8.99 16.34 1.01
C GLN A 143 -10.24 16.72 1.82
N TYR A 144 -11.39 16.15 1.50
CA TYR A 144 -12.63 16.37 2.25
C TYR A 144 -12.63 15.65 3.59
N PHE A 145 -12.22 14.37 3.61
CA PHE A 145 -12.26 13.55 4.83
C PHE A 145 -11.08 13.78 5.75
N GLY A 146 -9.88 13.96 5.23
CA GLY A 146 -8.65 14.04 6.03
C GLY A 146 -8.72 15.05 7.17
N PRO A 147 -9.06 16.32 6.93
CA PRO A 147 -9.19 17.32 8.01
C PRO A 147 -10.28 17.00 9.02
N LYS A 148 -11.39 16.37 8.58
CA LYS A 148 -12.50 15.98 9.47
C LYS A 148 -12.10 14.86 10.41
N LEU A 149 -11.35 13.88 9.92
CA LEU A 149 -10.83 12.79 10.73
C LEU A 149 -9.76 13.30 11.71
N ALA A 150 -8.86 14.16 11.25
CA ALA A 150 -7.81 14.74 12.08
C ALA A 150 -8.33 15.69 13.19
N ALA A 151 -9.55 16.20 13.06
CA ALA A 151 -10.17 17.05 14.07
C ALA A 151 -10.77 16.27 15.26
N GLU A 152 -10.94 14.98 15.15
CA GLU A 152 -11.48 14.14 16.21
C GLU A 152 -10.39 13.71 17.20
N SER A 153 -10.78 13.43 18.44
CA SER A 153 -9.84 13.14 19.53
C SER A 153 -9.57 11.66 19.74
N SER A 154 -10.48 10.79 19.25
CA SER A 154 -10.40 9.35 19.47
C SER A 154 -11.03 8.57 18.34
N TYR A 155 -10.71 7.28 18.28
CA TYR A 155 -11.31 6.33 17.34
C TYR A 155 -11.70 5.02 18.02
N ARG A 156 -12.65 4.32 17.42
CA ARG A 156 -13.04 2.94 17.78
C ARG A 156 -13.37 2.16 16.52
N ILE A 157 -12.80 0.98 16.38
CA ILE A 157 -13.00 0.05 15.27
C ILE A 157 -13.61 -1.22 15.81
N THR A 158 -14.76 -1.60 15.27
CA THR A 158 -15.41 -2.88 15.57
C THR A 158 -15.64 -3.67 14.29
N CYS A 159 -15.75 -5.00 14.38
CA CYS A 159 -16.08 -5.85 13.25
C CYS A 159 -16.86 -7.10 13.70
N PRO A 160 -17.54 -7.83 12.77
CA PRO A 160 -18.30 -9.02 13.09
C PRO A 160 -17.50 -10.17 13.73
N LEU A 161 -16.17 -10.23 13.51
CA LEU A 161 -15.29 -11.25 14.11
C LEU A 161 -14.90 -10.97 15.56
N GLY A 162 -15.37 -9.86 16.15
CA GLY A 162 -15.15 -9.56 17.57
C GLY A 162 -14.06 -8.51 17.84
N THR A 163 -13.51 -7.85 16.83
CA THR A 163 -12.66 -6.68 17.04
C THR A 163 -13.45 -5.60 17.78
N ASP A 164 -12.82 -5.03 18.81
CA ASP A 164 -13.22 -3.83 19.53
C ASP A 164 -11.95 -3.09 19.95
N TYR A 165 -11.39 -2.35 18.99
CA TYR A 165 -10.07 -1.71 19.04
C TYR A 165 -10.24 -0.20 19.07
N TYR A 166 -9.64 0.48 20.03
CA TYR A 166 -9.85 1.90 20.25
C TYR A 166 -8.60 2.59 20.78
N GLY A 167 -8.53 3.89 20.57
CA GLY A 167 -7.45 4.74 21.06
C GLY A 167 -7.72 6.22 20.83
N ASP A 168 -6.84 7.04 21.37
CA ASP A 168 -6.83 8.46 21.09
C ASP A 168 -6.13 8.72 19.74
N MET A 169 -6.47 9.83 19.09
CA MET A 169 -5.78 10.28 17.88
C MET A 169 -4.38 10.80 18.28
N GLU A 170 -3.38 9.99 17.99
CA GLU A 170 -1.99 10.35 18.28
C GLU A 170 -1.45 11.29 17.18
N THR A 171 -0.76 12.34 17.61
CA THR A 171 -0.01 13.16 16.65
C THR A 171 1.11 12.28 16.09
N PRO A 172 1.22 12.14 14.76
CA PRO A 172 2.35 11.42 14.17
C PRO A 172 3.66 12.01 14.73
N PRO A 173 4.66 11.17 15.06
CA PRO A 173 5.96 11.68 15.43
C PRO A 173 6.38 12.69 14.34
N ALA A 174 6.94 13.82 14.75
CA ALA A 174 7.42 14.84 13.83
C ALA A 174 8.47 14.19 12.92
N THR A 175 8.01 13.46 11.92
CA THR A 175 8.84 13.06 10.80
C THR A 175 9.39 14.37 10.27
N ALA A 176 10.70 14.47 10.20
CA ALA A 176 11.38 15.62 9.63
C ALA A 176 10.57 16.06 8.40
N LYS A 177 10.09 17.29 8.40
CA LYS A 177 9.27 17.84 7.32
C LYS A 177 9.90 17.37 6.03
N LYS A 178 9.21 16.53 5.28
CA LYS A 178 9.73 16.05 4.00
C LYS A 178 9.94 17.30 3.17
N LYS A 179 11.15 17.49 2.67
CA LYS A 179 11.52 18.64 1.82
C LYS A 179 10.53 18.80 0.64
N GLY A 180 9.74 17.77 0.32
CA GLY A 180 8.71 17.76 -0.71
C GLY A 180 7.35 18.38 -0.36
N ASP A 181 7.06 18.65 0.91
CA ASP A 181 5.77 19.29 1.30
C ASP A 181 5.84 20.81 1.32
N THR A 182 6.99 21.43 1.04
CA THR A 182 7.24 22.87 1.21
C THR A 182 7.57 23.65 -0.07
N GLY A 183 7.35 23.09 -1.25
CA GLY A 183 7.57 23.81 -2.53
C GLY A 183 9.00 23.81 -3.06
N ASP A 184 10.00 23.45 -2.26
CA ASP A 184 11.42 23.43 -2.65
C ASP A 184 12.00 22.00 -2.76
N GLY A 185 11.27 21.07 -3.36
CA GLY A 185 11.71 19.69 -3.49
C GLY A 185 10.78 18.88 -4.37
N PHE A 186 10.77 17.56 -4.20
CA PHE A 186 9.87 16.68 -4.91
C PHE A 186 8.57 16.44 -4.14
N ALA A 187 7.47 16.22 -4.89
CA ALA A 187 6.22 15.69 -4.35
C ALA A 187 6.17 14.17 -4.51
N LEU A 188 5.78 13.44 -3.48
CA LEU A 188 5.57 11.99 -3.55
C LEU A 188 4.07 11.68 -3.49
N ARG A 189 3.60 10.92 -4.47
CA ARG A 189 2.21 10.45 -4.56
C ARG A 189 2.16 8.96 -4.80
N THR A 190 1.01 8.37 -4.53
CA THR A 190 0.70 6.97 -4.86
C THR A 190 -0.40 6.90 -5.91
N PHE A 191 -0.34 5.91 -6.79
CA PHE A 191 -1.39 5.62 -7.76
C PHE A 191 -1.74 4.12 -7.72
N PRO A 192 -3.02 3.78 -7.62
CA PRO A 192 -4.18 4.65 -7.30
C PRO A 192 -4.17 5.13 -5.85
N ILE A 193 -4.99 6.12 -5.51
CA ILE A 193 -5.28 6.45 -4.11
C ILE A 193 -6.25 5.39 -3.59
N SER A 194 -5.94 4.79 -2.47
CA SER A 194 -6.69 3.64 -1.96
C SER A 194 -6.96 3.67 -0.46
N VAL A 195 -6.12 4.29 0.33
CA VAL A 195 -6.22 4.24 1.80
C VAL A 195 -6.17 5.63 2.42
N SER A 196 -6.78 5.76 3.60
CA SER A 196 -6.66 6.97 4.43
C SER A 196 -5.21 7.20 4.85
N PRO A 197 -4.83 8.43 5.25
CA PRO A 197 -3.60 8.64 5.98
C PRO A 197 -3.49 7.69 7.18
N PRO A 198 -2.26 7.30 7.60
CA PRO A 198 -2.08 6.43 8.76
C PRO A 198 -2.58 7.09 10.03
N VAL A 199 -3.32 6.32 10.83
CA VAL A 199 -3.67 6.70 12.19
C VAL A 199 -2.72 5.95 13.13
N MET A 200 -1.92 6.69 13.85
CA MET A 200 -0.99 6.12 14.82
C MET A 200 -1.77 5.46 15.96
N SER A 201 -1.30 4.33 16.45
CA SER A 201 -2.02 3.52 17.44
C SER A 201 -1.10 2.83 18.47
N MET A 202 0.02 3.45 18.78
CA MET A 202 1.01 2.95 19.74
C MET A 202 0.47 2.86 21.18
N LYS A 203 -0.65 3.53 21.46
CA LYS A 203 -1.34 3.51 22.77
C LYS A 203 -2.74 2.94 22.71
N ALA A 204 -3.06 2.26 21.62
CA ALA A 204 -4.39 1.66 21.46
C ALA A 204 -4.64 0.52 22.44
N ASN A 205 -5.92 0.28 22.72
CA ASN A 205 -6.37 -0.75 23.63
C ASN A 205 -7.55 -1.52 23.03
N GLY A 206 -7.93 -2.63 23.67
CA GLY A 206 -9.12 -3.39 23.33
C GLY A 206 -8.85 -4.81 22.86
N LYS A 207 -9.66 -5.28 21.92
CA LYS A 207 -9.58 -6.62 21.33
C LYS A 207 -9.42 -6.53 19.83
N LEU A 208 -8.59 -7.39 19.26
CA LEU A 208 -8.34 -7.48 17.82
C LEU A 208 -8.55 -8.91 17.35
N ALA A 209 -9.53 -9.14 16.50
CA ALA A 209 -9.74 -10.44 15.86
C ALA A 209 -8.77 -10.57 14.66
N ILE A 210 -7.91 -11.57 14.73
CA ILE A 210 -6.86 -11.84 13.72
C ILE A 210 -7.21 -13.14 13.00
N ARG A 211 -7.39 -13.08 11.70
CA ARG A 211 -7.62 -14.24 10.83
C ARG A 211 -6.48 -14.39 9.82
N TRP A 212 -5.92 -13.27 9.37
CA TRP A 212 -4.90 -13.20 8.34
C TRP A 212 -3.80 -12.23 8.74
N LEU A 213 -2.58 -12.52 8.34
CA LEU A 213 -1.44 -11.60 8.39
C LEU A 213 -0.72 -11.69 7.06
N THR A 214 -0.39 -10.55 6.47
CA THR A 214 0.31 -10.49 5.19
C THR A 214 1.46 -9.51 5.24
N PRO A 215 2.54 -9.74 4.49
CA PRO A 215 3.53 -8.71 4.25
C PRO A 215 2.88 -7.45 3.68
N ALA A 216 3.34 -6.29 4.07
CA ALA A 216 2.79 -5.01 3.63
C ALA A 216 3.88 -3.99 3.36
N GLY A 217 3.57 -3.06 2.45
CA GLY A 217 4.47 -1.96 2.15
C GLY A 217 5.80 -2.44 1.57
N ILE A 218 6.88 -1.90 2.12
CA ILE A 218 8.25 -2.26 1.73
C ILE A 218 8.79 -3.23 2.77
N HIS A 219 9.15 -4.41 2.31
CA HIS A 219 9.76 -5.44 3.16
C HIS A 219 10.97 -6.05 2.45
N GLU A 220 11.96 -6.45 3.26
CA GLU A 220 13.19 -7.10 2.80
C GLU A 220 13.21 -8.60 3.14
N PHE A 221 12.11 -9.13 3.66
CA PHE A 221 11.97 -10.55 3.99
C PHE A 221 10.99 -11.22 3.02
N ASP A 222 11.32 -12.44 2.63
CA ASP A 222 10.51 -13.27 1.74
C ASP A 222 9.71 -14.28 2.56
N GLU A 223 8.70 -13.77 3.28
CA GLU A 223 7.78 -14.58 4.05
C GLU A 223 6.36 -14.39 3.54
N PRO A 224 5.69 -15.47 3.14
CA PRO A 224 4.30 -15.39 2.73
C PRO A 224 3.40 -15.05 3.91
N GLY A 225 2.25 -14.45 3.62
CA GLY A 225 1.19 -14.27 4.60
C GLY A 225 0.67 -15.59 5.13
N ILE A 226 0.07 -15.55 6.33
CA ILE A 226 -0.58 -16.70 6.94
C ILE A 226 -2.09 -16.52 7.08
N SER A 227 -2.83 -17.60 6.85
CA SER A 227 -4.25 -17.73 7.16
C SER A 227 -4.40 -18.67 8.34
N LEU A 228 -4.80 -18.16 9.49
CA LEU A 228 -5.02 -18.99 10.68
C LEU A 228 -6.19 -19.96 10.46
N PRO A 229 -6.19 -21.16 11.05
CA PRO A 229 -7.29 -22.14 10.92
C PRO A 229 -8.62 -21.61 11.48
N SER A 230 -8.55 -20.76 12.50
CA SER A 230 -9.69 -20.02 13.05
C SER A 230 -9.26 -18.63 13.52
N PRO A 231 -10.17 -17.65 13.66
CA PRO A 231 -9.83 -16.35 14.21
C PRO A 231 -9.28 -16.46 15.64
N VAL A 232 -8.25 -15.68 15.93
CA VAL A 232 -7.68 -15.49 17.26
C VAL A 232 -8.03 -14.09 17.74
N LEU A 233 -8.53 -13.95 18.95
CA LEU A 233 -8.84 -12.67 19.58
C LEU A 233 -7.66 -12.25 20.46
N ALA A 234 -6.89 -11.28 19.98
CA ALA A 234 -5.78 -10.70 20.71
C ALA A 234 -6.26 -9.59 21.64
N THR A 235 -5.80 -9.59 22.89
CA THR A 235 -5.95 -8.47 23.83
C THR A 235 -4.85 -7.45 23.56
N ILE A 236 -5.25 -6.21 23.31
CA ILE A 236 -4.33 -5.11 23.05
C ILE A 236 -4.26 -4.23 24.29
N LYS A 237 -3.05 -3.92 24.72
CA LYS A 237 -2.77 -2.98 25.79
C LYS A 237 -1.61 -2.08 25.38
N ASP A 238 -1.85 -0.77 25.38
CA ASP A 238 -0.84 0.23 24.97
C ASP A 238 -0.15 -0.14 23.64
N GLY A 239 -0.96 -0.45 22.62
CA GLY A 239 -0.50 -0.80 21.27
C GLY A 239 0.15 -2.18 21.13
N ARG A 240 0.23 -2.98 22.18
CA ARG A 240 0.88 -4.30 22.18
C ARG A 240 -0.12 -5.43 22.36
N MET A 241 -0.01 -6.50 21.58
CA MET A 241 -0.73 -7.76 21.78
C MET A 241 -0.15 -8.46 23.03
N VAL A 242 -0.95 -8.59 24.09
CA VAL A 242 -0.49 -9.13 25.40
C VAL A 242 -1.09 -10.48 25.76
N ASP A 243 -2.23 -10.83 25.17
CA ASP A 243 -2.92 -12.11 25.41
C ASP A 243 -3.71 -12.55 24.18
N PHE A 244 -4.01 -13.84 24.05
CA PHE A 244 -4.66 -14.45 22.88
C PHE A 244 -5.67 -15.49 23.32
N GLU A 245 -6.89 -15.37 22.77
CA GLU A 245 -8.02 -16.28 22.98
C GLU A 245 -8.40 -16.91 21.62
N GLY A 246 -8.49 -18.23 21.56
CA GLY A 246 -8.84 -18.96 20.32
C GLY A 246 -8.50 -20.44 20.45
N ALA A 247 -8.59 -21.18 19.36
CA ALA A 247 -8.14 -22.57 19.30
C ALA A 247 -6.61 -22.64 19.52
N ASP A 248 -6.16 -23.62 20.26
CA ASP A 248 -4.76 -23.76 20.68
C ASP A 248 -3.78 -23.76 19.49
N ASP A 249 -4.14 -24.44 18.41
CA ASP A 249 -3.35 -24.52 17.18
C ASP A 249 -3.24 -23.14 16.47
N ALA A 250 -4.35 -22.39 16.40
CA ALA A 250 -4.36 -21.06 15.81
C ALA A 250 -3.54 -20.06 16.62
N VAL A 251 -3.65 -20.11 17.96
CA VAL A 251 -2.87 -19.27 18.87
C VAL A 251 -1.38 -19.59 18.76
N ALA A 252 -1.03 -20.88 18.72
CA ALA A 252 0.37 -21.32 18.59
C ALA A 252 0.96 -20.87 17.25
N GLU A 253 0.20 -20.99 16.16
CA GLU A 253 0.64 -20.55 14.83
C GLU A 253 0.85 -19.03 14.77
N LEU A 254 -0.11 -18.25 15.29
CA LEU A 254 0.02 -16.79 15.35
C LEU A 254 1.27 -16.37 16.12
N ARG A 255 1.50 -16.93 17.32
CA ARG A 255 2.67 -16.59 18.12
C ARG A 255 3.98 -16.92 17.39
N ARG A 256 4.08 -18.14 16.85
CA ARG A 256 5.25 -18.57 16.08
C ARG A 256 5.55 -17.64 14.89
N PHE A 257 4.50 -17.18 14.22
CA PHE A 257 4.66 -16.28 13.08
C PHE A 257 5.11 -14.88 13.52
N LEU A 258 4.49 -14.29 14.54
CA LEU A 258 4.87 -12.98 15.07
C LEU A 258 6.31 -12.98 15.62
N GLU A 259 6.72 -14.05 16.31
CA GLU A 259 8.10 -14.24 16.79
C GLU A 259 9.08 -14.33 15.61
N LYS A 260 8.77 -15.16 14.60
CA LYS A 260 9.60 -15.29 13.40
C LYS A 260 9.79 -13.95 12.67
N ILE A 261 8.72 -13.18 12.48
CA ILE A 261 8.83 -11.87 11.85
C ILE A 261 9.60 -10.89 12.75
N GLY A 262 9.41 -10.95 14.05
CA GLY A 262 10.18 -10.19 15.01
C GLY A 262 11.69 -10.44 14.88
N ASP A 263 12.09 -11.71 14.82
CA ASP A 263 13.49 -12.13 14.65
C ASP A 263 14.07 -11.66 13.29
N LEU A 264 13.28 -11.81 12.20
CA LEU A 264 13.72 -11.40 10.86
C LEU A 264 13.91 -9.88 10.74
N THR A 265 13.14 -9.10 11.49
CA THR A 265 13.14 -7.64 11.40
C THR A 265 13.92 -6.95 12.52
N ASP A 266 14.41 -7.69 13.51
CA ASP A 266 14.99 -7.16 14.76
C ASP A 266 14.04 -6.18 15.46
N LYS A 267 12.74 -6.53 15.50
CA LYS A 267 11.67 -5.71 16.10
C LYS A 267 10.70 -6.58 16.90
N ASP A 268 9.88 -5.93 17.73
CA ASP A 268 8.79 -6.63 18.43
C ASP A 268 7.59 -6.82 17.49
N GLY A 269 7.38 -8.06 17.03
CA GLY A 269 6.27 -8.44 16.16
C GLY A 269 4.87 -8.24 16.77
N TYR A 270 4.77 -8.07 18.08
CA TYR A 270 3.52 -7.88 18.81
C TYR A 270 3.06 -6.42 18.88
N ILE A 271 3.87 -5.44 18.44
CA ILE A 271 3.52 -4.03 18.49
C ILE A 271 2.73 -3.63 17.26
N ILE A 272 1.57 -3.02 17.47
CA ILE A 272 0.76 -2.36 16.43
C ILE A 272 1.12 -0.88 16.44
N ASN A 273 1.59 -0.38 15.30
CA ASN A 273 2.06 1.01 15.21
C ASN A 273 1.05 1.96 14.55
N SER A 274 0.23 1.47 13.62
CA SER A 274 -0.74 2.30 12.91
C SER A 274 -1.81 1.47 12.23
N TRP A 275 -2.83 2.14 11.71
CA TRP A 275 -3.83 1.53 10.85
C TRP A 275 -4.28 2.48 9.73
N HIS A 276 -4.84 1.91 8.67
CA HIS A 276 -5.45 2.61 7.55
C HIS A 276 -6.85 2.08 7.28
N ALA A 277 -7.76 2.96 6.89
CA ALA A 277 -9.03 2.57 6.31
C ALA A 277 -8.94 2.59 4.79
N GLY A 278 -9.51 1.61 4.12
CA GLY A 278 -9.72 1.65 2.69
C GLY A 278 -10.70 2.77 2.30
N THR A 279 -10.43 3.42 1.18
CA THR A 279 -11.22 4.56 0.70
C THR A 279 -11.63 4.44 -0.77
N ASN A 280 -11.11 3.44 -1.49
CA ASN A 280 -11.41 3.24 -2.90
C ASN A 280 -12.44 2.12 -3.09
N PRO A 281 -13.72 2.44 -3.41
CA PRO A 281 -14.78 1.45 -3.51
C PRO A 281 -14.63 0.51 -4.72
N ARG A 282 -13.64 0.74 -5.59
CA ARG A 282 -13.32 -0.11 -6.75
C ARG A 282 -12.12 -1.03 -6.52
N CYS A 283 -11.63 -1.09 -5.29
CA CYS A 283 -10.54 -1.96 -4.89
C CYS A 283 -11.10 -3.36 -4.57
N PHE A 284 -11.10 -4.25 -5.56
CA PHE A 284 -11.64 -5.61 -5.45
C PHE A 284 -10.57 -6.64 -5.76
N ALA A 285 -10.50 -7.73 -4.99
CA ALA A 285 -9.73 -8.89 -5.32
C ALA A 285 -10.49 -9.80 -6.31
N HIS A 286 -9.72 -10.45 -7.17
CA HIS A 286 -10.20 -11.49 -8.09
C HIS A 286 -9.81 -12.91 -7.65
N VAL A 287 -9.21 -13.00 -6.48
CA VAL A 287 -8.82 -14.23 -5.80
C VAL A 287 -9.36 -14.20 -4.38
N THR A 288 -9.55 -15.37 -3.80
CA THR A 288 -9.90 -15.49 -2.37
C THR A 288 -8.64 -15.59 -1.50
N PRO A 289 -8.73 -15.35 -0.20
CA PRO A 289 -7.58 -15.53 0.69
C PRO A 289 -7.10 -17.00 0.75
N GLU A 290 -7.97 -17.97 0.47
CA GLU A 290 -7.63 -19.39 0.41
C GLU A 290 -6.85 -19.75 -0.87
N GLU A 291 -7.08 -19.04 -1.98
CA GLU A 291 -6.37 -19.25 -3.25
C GLU A 291 -4.98 -18.58 -3.22
N ASN A 292 -4.92 -17.33 -2.80
CA ASN A 292 -3.68 -16.57 -2.67
C ASN A 292 -3.89 -15.37 -1.74
N LEU A 293 -3.49 -15.53 -0.50
CA LEU A 293 -3.70 -14.55 0.56
C LEU A 293 -3.01 -13.20 0.26
N ASP A 294 -1.76 -13.25 -0.20
CA ASP A 294 -0.97 -12.03 -0.44
C ASP A 294 -1.53 -11.23 -1.62
N ALA A 295 -1.89 -11.92 -2.71
CA ALA A 295 -2.54 -11.29 -3.86
C ALA A 295 -3.92 -10.73 -3.47
N TRP A 296 -4.71 -11.48 -2.68
CA TRP A 296 -5.99 -11.01 -2.18
C TRP A 296 -5.83 -9.72 -1.37
N MET A 297 -4.95 -9.71 -0.38
CA MET A 297 -4.72 -8.53 0.47
C MET A 297 -4.19 -7.35 -0.34
N TYR A 298 -3.25 -7.58 -1.25
CA TYR A 298 -2.71 -6.53 -2.13
C TYR A 298 -3.82 -5.83 -2.95
N MET A 299 -4.82 -6.60 -3.39
CA MET A 299 -5.92 -6.08 -4.21
C MET A 299 -7.03 -5.42 -3.39
N ILE A 300 -7.25 -5.82 -2.13
CA ILE A 300 -8.39 -5.33 -1.35
C ILE A 300 -8.03 -4.28 -0.29
N HIS A 301 -6.76 -4.06 0.01
CA HIS A 301 -6.34 -3.21 1.13
C HIS A 301 -6.94 -1.79 1.10
N GLY A 302 -7.29 -1.30 -0.09
CA GLY A 302 -7.91 -0.01 -0.29
C GLY A 302 -9.45 -0.01 -0.31
N ASN A 303 -10.11 -1.18 -0.20
CA ASN A 303 -11.57 -1.24 -0.19
C ASN A 303 -12.13 -0.69 1.14
N PRO A 304 -13.20 0.12 1.14
CA PRO A 304 -13.84 0.62 2.37
C PRO A 304 -14.28 -0.47 3.36
N ARG A 305 -14.48 -1.70 2.90
CA ARG A 305 -14.76 -2.86 3.75
C ARG A 305 -13.53 -3.41 4.47
N ILE A 306 -12.38 -2.75 4.34
CA ILE A 306 -11.11 -3.17 4.94
C ILE A 306 -10.53 -2.02 5.76
N VAL A 307 -10.16 -2.35 6.99
CA VAL A 307 -9.12 -1.66 7.76
C VAL A 307 -7.95 -2.60 7.84
N HIS A 308 -6.75 -2.11 7.71
CA HIS A 308 -5.56 -2.90 8.01
C HIS A 308 -4.67 -2.20 9.03
N LEU A 309 -4.24 -2.98 10.01
CA LEU A 309 -3.29 -2.54 11.03
C LEU A 309 -1.89 -2.99 10.63
N HIS A 310 -0.90 -2.21 11.01
CA HIS A 310 0.50 -2.55 10.79
C HIS A 310 1.19 -2.96 12.09
N THR A 311 1.94 -4.05 12.04
CA THR A 311 2.85 -4.49 13.09
C THR A 311 4.30 -4.49 12.58
N VAL A 312 5.29 -4.62 13.46
CA VAL A 312 6.75 -4.51 13.24
C VAL A 312 7.27 -3.16 12.76
N GLY A 313 6.40 -2.17 12.63
CA GLY A 313 6.77 -0.81 12.24
C GLY A 313 6.83 -0.57 10.73
N THR A 314 6.91 0.70 10.35
CA THR A 314 6.82 1.18 8.97
C THR A 314 8.17 1.37 8.29
N ALA A 315 9.28 1.28 9.05
CA ALA A 315 10.63 1.41 8.50
C ALA A 315 11.17 0.06 8.03
N PRO A 316 12.07 0.02 7.04
CA PRO A 316 12.75 -1.21 6.68
C PRO A 316 13.30 -1.96 7.90
N PRO A 317 13.32 -3.31 7.90
CA PRO A 317 13.14 -4.24 6.77
C PRO A 317 11.68 -4.59 6.41
N GLY A 318 10.67 -3.96 7.00
CA GLY A 318 9.30 -4.14 6.54
C GLY A 318 8.26 -4.14 7.64
N GLU A 319 7.04 -4.35 7.23
CA GLU A 319 5.84 -4.36 8.08
C GLU A 319 4.91 -5.52 7.70
N MET A 320 4.05 -5.91 8.64
CA MET A 320 2.97 -6.86 8.39
C MET A 320 1.63 -6.16 8.53
N SER A 321 0.67 -6.53 7.69
CA SER A 321 -0.71 -6.08 7.77
C SER A 321 -1.61 -7.12 8.41
N ILE A 322 -2.49 -6.66 9.29
CA ILE A 322 -3.60 -7.42 9.86
C ILE A 322 -4.90 -6.82 9.33
N PRO A 323 -5.58 -7.46 8.35
CA PRO A 323 -6.83 -6.95 7.81
C PRO A 323 -8.00 -7.22 8.76
N ILE A 324 -8.84 -6.21 8.95
CA ILE A 324 -10.16 -6.28 9.59
C ILE A 324 -11.20 -6.12 8.47
N VAL A 325 -12.03 -7.12 8.29
CA VAL A 325 -13.09 -7.14 7.28
C VAL A 325 -14.40 -6.60 7.87
N ASP A 326 -15.14 -5.83 7.08
CA ASP A 326 -16.40 -5.21 7.43
C ASP A 326 -16.33 -4.37 8.73
N PRO A 327 -15.39 -3.41 8.80
CA PRO A 327 -15.23 -2.59 9.99
C PRO A 327 -16.37 -1.57 10.12
N THR A 328 -16.76 -1.31 11.35
CA THR A 328 -17.43 -0.07 11.70
C THR A 328 -16.41 0.83 12.40
N ILE A 329 -16.18 2.02 11.85
CA ILE A 329 -15.21 2.98 12.38
C ILE A 329 -15.94 4.20 12.89
N ARG A 330 -15.73 4.50 14.17
CA ARG A 330 -16.19 5.72 14.82
C ARG A 330 -14.99 6.60 15.14
N TYR A 331 -15.14 7.90 14.92
CA TYR A 331 -14.23 8.94 15.40
C TYR A 331 -15.03 9.84 16.35
N GLY A 332 -14.64 9.89 17.61
CA GLY A 332 -15.46 10.46 18.66
C GLY A 332 -16.85 9.80 18.66
N ASP A 333 -17.90 10.61 18.59
CA ASP A 333 -19.29 10.15 18.55
C ASP A 333 -19.84 9.87 17.14
N LYS A 334 -19.05 10.12 16.10
CA LYS A 334 -19.48 10.00 14.69
C LYS A 334 -19.08 8.68 14.08
N THR A 335 -19.99 8.01 13.39
CA THR A 335 -19.69 6.84 12.57
C THR A 335 -19.34 7.30 11.15
N PHE A 336 -18.12 6.99 10.70
CA PHE A 336 -17.63 7.33 9.36
C PHE A 336 -17.68 6.13 8.41
N TRP A 337 -17.42 4.92 8.91
CA TRP A 337 -17.59 3.67 8.18
C TRP A 337 -18.58 2.80 8.89
N ASN A 338 -19.49 2.25 8.14
CA ASN A 338 -20.43 1.24 8.61
C ASN A 338 -20.50 0.16 7.52
N ALA A 339 -19.61 -0.80 7.63
CA ALA A 339 -19.43 -1.85 6.65
C ALA A 339 -19.67 -3.20 7.32
N GLY A 340 -20.88 -3.53 7.55
CA GLY A 340 -21.29 -4.78 8.16
C GLY A 340 -22.69 -5.15 7.78
#